data_8847221217fad9b46d55ac1cadf5b6c6
#
_entry.id   8847221217fad9b46d55ac1cadf5b6c6
#
_cell.length_a   1.000
_cell.length_b   1.000
_cell.length_c   1.000
_cell.angle_alpha   90.00
_cell.angle_beta   90.00
_cell.angle_gamma   90.00
#
_symmetry.space_group_name_H-M   'P 1'
#
loop_
_entity.id
_entity.type
_entity.pdbx_description
1 polymer ?
#
loop_
_entity_poly.entity_id
_entity_poly.type
_entity_poly.pdbx_seq_one_letter_code
_entity_poly.pdbx_strand_id
1 'polypeptide(L)'
;LMVHPITQSSFTFLEGIKIYGLGLCSDVFVFTIASGFLWLYLIFLSNSKYNKPYGYIIFGLLLSLLGYVTLGNTILDEYGGALPKIGIAFVGIKTVFFGLFLFLPQYRERLRLWMFSFVIFLYVLLLLQNGISEYFFWNEFGVKYNFIAVNYLIYTNEVIGNIMESYPVIPIFSALFLVVGIITFFIVKRTKSYLSDLPTFKEKINLSLVFLSVFALSFWAIPSLAKKENSTNIFTNELQSNGIYKFYLAFMNSELDYFKFYKTLQNNEAYALLHNLLPGIKGTTTQRTITSDSLEIKKNVVLITIESLSAVFMKRYGNEKNITPFLDSLADKSLEFTNLYAVGNRTVRGLEALTLCLPPTAGESVVKRKDNKNKFTTASIFKKKGYKVNYLYGGDAFFDNMESFFGGNGYNIIDKKTFTQSEISFANVWGAC
;
A
#
# COMPACT_ATOMS: atom_id res chain seq x y z
N LEU A 1 -18.27 5.60 -9.09
CA LEU A 1 -18.31 5.06 -7.71
C LEU A 1 -19.64 5.34 -7.02
N MET A 2 -20.24 6.52 -7.18
CA MET A 2 -21.52 6.89 -6.55
C MET A 2 -22.68 5.93 -6.86
N VAL A 3 -22.73 5.38 -8.06
CA VAL A 3 -23.76 4.40 -8.50
C VAL A 3 -23.28 2.94 -8.42
N HIS A 4 -22.14 2.71 -7.79
CA HIS A 4 -21.57 1.36 -7.66
C HIS A 4 -22.41 0.52 -6.67
N PRO A 5 -22.66 -0.79 -6.94
CA PRO A 5 -23.50 -1.63 -6.06
C PRO A 5 -23.05 -1.71 -4.61
N ILE A 6 -21.73 -1.58 -4.34
CA ILE A 6 -21.20 -1.54 -2.96
C ILE A 6 -21.61 -0.25 -2.24
N THR A 7 -21.86 0.85 -2.98
CA THR A 7 -22.30 2.11 -2.43
C THR A 7 -23.80 2.04 -2.11
N GLN A 8 -24.17 1.25 -1.10
CA GLN A 8 -25.56 1.06 -0.67
C GLN A 8 -26.09 2.29 0.07
N SER A 9 -26.09 3.45 -0.60
CA SER A 9 -26.48 4.70 0.01
C SER A 9 -27.26 5.55 -1.00
N SER A 10 -28.37 6.15 -0.55
CA SER A 10 -29.07 7.17 -1.31
C SER A 10 -28.47 8.54 -0.98
N PHE A 11 -28.24 9.35 -2.00
CA PHE A 11 -27.70 10.70 -1.86
C PHE A 11 -28.78 11.72 -2.20
N THR A 12 -28.90 12.74 -1.41
CA THR A 12 -29.70 13.91 -1.74
C THR A 12 -29.04 14.73 -2.86
N PHE A 13 -29.81 15.53 -3.57
CA PHE A 13 -29.28 16.41 -4.62
C PHE A 13 -28.17 17.34 -4.09
N LEU A 14 -28.35 17.87 -2.88
CA LEU A 14 -27.36 18.75 -2.25
C LEU A 14 -26.06 18.01 -1.88
N GLU A 15 -26.16 16.76 -1.39
CA GLU A 15 -24.98 15.92 -1.16
C GLU A 15 -24.27 15.62 -2.47
N GLY A 16 -24.98 15.35 -3.55
CA GLY A 16 -24.41 15.19 -4.89
C GLY A 16 -23.59 16.41 -5.31
N ILE A 17 -24.14 17.62 -5.18
CA ILE A 17 -23.41 18.87 -5.48
C ILE A 17 -22.16 19.01 -4.61
N LYS A 18 -22.27 18.70 -3.30
CA LYS A 18 -21.13 18.74 -2.37
C LYS A 18 -20.04 17.74 -2.77
N ILE A 19 -20.42 16.49 -3.07
CA ILE A 19 -19.48 15.44 -3.50
C ILE A 19 -18.72 15.86 -4.76
N TYR A 20 -19.43 16.27 -5.81
CA TYR A 20 -18.79 16.68 -7.06
C TYR A 20 -18.00 17.98 -6.91
N GLY A 21 -18.50 18.96 -6.17
CA GLY A 21 -17.82 20.25 -5.98
C GLY A 21 -16.53 20.11 -5.17
N LEU A 22 -16.59 19.48 -4.00
CA LEU A 22 -15.40 19.26 -3.16
C LEU A 22 -14.43 18.26 -3.78
N GLY A 23 -14.95 17.20 -4.40
CA GLY A 23 -14.15 16.21 -5.10
C GLY A 23 -13.37 16.83 -6.26
N LEU A 24 -14.03 17.59 -7.14
CA LEU A 24 -13.38 18.29 -8.24
C LEU A 24 -12.31 19.28 -7.75
N CYS A 25 -12.59 20.04 -6.70
CA CYS A 25 -11.59 20.93 -6.12
C CYS A 25 -10.38 20.16 -5.60
N SER A 26 -10.60 19.07 -4.87
CA SER A 26 -9.54 18.20 -4.38
C SER A 26 -8.71 17.60 -5.52
N ASP A 27 -9.38 17.11 -6.57
CA ASP A 27 -8.73 16.51 -7.74
C ASP A 27 -7.89 17.55 -8.49
N VAL A 28 -8.36 18.78 -8.69
CA VAL A 28 -7.59 19.86 -9.34
C VAL A 28 -6.33 20.19 -8.57
N PHE A 29 -6.39 20.30 -7.24
CA PHE A 29 -5.20 20.59 -6.45
C PHE A 29 -4.21 19.42 -6.41
N VAL A 30 -4.69 18.20 -6.26
CA VAL A 30 -3.82 17.00 -6.31
C VAL A 30 -3.21 16.85 -7.71
N PHE A 31 -3.98 17.05 -8.78
CA PHE A 31 -3.49 17.08 -10.15
C PHE A 31 -2.40 18.15 -10.36
N THR A 32 -2.56 19.33 -9.76
CA THR A 32 -1.53 20.39 -9.82
C THR A 32 -0.22 19.93 -9.19
N ILE A 33 -0.27 19.25 -8.04
CA ILE A 33 0.93 18.69 -7.40
C ILE A 33 1.54 17.60 -8.28
N ALA A 34 0.76 16.68 -8.79
CA ALA A 34 1.22 15.61 -9.68
C ALA A 34 1.82 16.16 -10.99
N SER A 35 1.32 17.31 -11.48
CA SER A 35 1.84 17.99 -12.67
C SER A 35 3.19 18.67 -12.45
N GLY A 36 3.72 18.72 -11.22
CA GLY A 36 5.02 19.33 -10.94
C GLY A 36 6.17 18.73 -11.74
N PHE A 37 6.18 17.41 -11.94
CA PHE A 37 7.19 16.75 -12.77
C PHE A 37 7.06 17.12 -14.24
N LEU A 38 5.84 17.21 -14.76
CA LEU A 38 5.60 17.65 -16.14
C LEU A 38 6.00 19.11 -16.31
N TRP A 39 5.65 19.98 -15.37
CA TRP A 39 6.07 21.38 -15.35
C TRP A 39 7.61 21.51 -15.35
N LEU A 40 8.31 20.78 -14.48
CA LEU A 40 9.78 20.75 -14.48
C LEU A 40 10.34 20.32 -15.84
N TYR A 41 9.80 19.25 -16.42
CA TYR A 41 10.20 18.80 -17.74
C TYR A 41 10.03 19.91 -18.80
N LEU A 42 8.88 20.58 -18.82
CA LEU A 42 8.57 21.63 -19.80
C LEU A 42 9.45 22.88 -19.63
N ILE A 43 9.73 23.29 -18.39
CA ILE A 43 10.55 24.48 -18.12
C ILE A 43 12.00 24.29 -18.56
N PHE A 44 12.52 23.06 -18.43
CA PHE A 44 13.87 22.72 -18.88
C PHE A 44 13.96 22.43 -20.38
N LEU A 45 12.85 22.52 -21.14
CA LEU A 45 12.91 22.53 -22.60
C LEU A 45 13.56 23.83 -23.08
N SER A 46 14.84 23.75 -23.45
CA SER A 46 15.64 24.89 -23.97
C SER A 46 16.71 24.37 -24.88
N ASN A 47 17.07 25.17 -25.89
CA ASN A 47 18.25 24.94 -26.74
C ASN A 47 19.53 25.53 -26.15
N SER A 48 19.42 26.58 -25.33
CA SER A 48 20.57 27.32 -24.79
C SER A 48 21.53 26.46 -23.97
N LYS A 49 21.01 25.43 -23.28
CA LYS A 49 21.83 24.50 -22.49
C LYS A 49 22.75 23.60 -23.30
N TYR A 50 22.56 23.53 -24.64
CA TYR A 50 23.44 22.79 -25.55
C TYR A 50 24.44 23.69 -26.26
N ASN A 51 24.45 25.03 -26.03
CA ASN A 51 25.37 25.96 -26.60
C ASN A 51 26.73 25.90 -25.87
N LYS A 52 27.81 26.18 -26.61
CA LYS A 52 29.16 26.31 -26.03
C LYS A 52 29.22 27.54 -25.09
N PRO A 53 29.91 27.45 -23.97
CA PRO A 53 30.62 26.30 -23.41
C PRO A 53 29.70 25.41 -22.55
N TYR A 54 28.47 25.87 -22.20
CA TYR A 54 27.60 25.28 -21.21
C TYR A 54 27.25 23.81 -21.50
N GLY A 55 26.97 23.49 -22.77
CA GLY A 55 26.63 22.12 -23.15
C GLY A 55 27.73 21.10 -22.82
N TYR A 56 28.96 21.46 -23.06
CA TYR A 56 30.13 20.60 -22.76
C TYR A 56 30.37 20.48 -21.26
N ILE A 57 30.16 21.56 -20.50
CA ILE A 57 30.30 21.56 -19.04
C ILE A 57 29.22 20.63 -18.43
N ILE A 58 27.96 20.78 -18.83
CA ILE A 58 26.87 19.95 -18.34
C ILE A 58 27.08 18.47 -18.72
N PHE A 59 27.55 18.19 -19.93
CA PHE A 59 27.83 16.83 -20.36
C PHE A 59 28.99 16.22 -19.56
N GLY A 60 30.04 16.97 -19.27
CA GLY A 60 31.15 16.56 -18.41
C GLY A 60 30.65 16.24 -16.98
N LEU A 61 29.79 17.10 -16.42
CA LEU A 61 29.18 16.84 -15.10
C LEU A 61 28.30 15.58 -15.08
N LEU A 62 27.53 15.32 -16.14
CA LEU A 62 26.74 14.11 -16.28
C LEU A 62 27.62 12.86 -16.38
N LEU A 63 28.72 12.92 -17.11
CA LEU A 63 29.69 11.83 -17.18
C LEU A 63 30.37 11.58 -15.83
N SER A 64 30.76 12.64 -15.12
CA SER A 64 31.31 12.53 -13.77
C SER A 64 30.33 11.94 -12.79
N LEU A 65 29.03 12.36 -12.85
CA LEU A 65 27.97 11.81 -12.04
C LEU A 65 27.74 10.32 -12.38
N LEU A 66 27.74 9.96 -13.66
CA LEU A 66 27.62 8.58 -14.07
C LEU A 66 28.79 7.73 -13.54
N GLY A 67 30.02 8.23 -13.65
CA GLY A 67 31.20 7.60 -13.05
C GLY A 67 31.08 7.44 -11.54
N TYR A 68 30.60 8.46 -10.83
CA TYR A 68 30.38 8.39 -9.39
C TYR A 68 29.34 7.33 -9.00
N VAL A 69 28.18 7.29 -9.68
CA VAL A 69 27.11 6.32 -9.36
C VAL A 69 27.48 4.88 -9.77
N THR A 70 28.41 4.71 -10.75
CA THR A 70 28.85 3.36 -11.19
C THR A 70 30.03 2.81 -10.43
N LEU A 71 30.93 3.68 -9.95
CA LEU A 71 32.22 3.29 -9.37
C LEU A 71 32.34 3.65 -7.88
N GLY A 72 31.51 4.55 -7.38
CA GLY A 72 31.51 4.99 -5.99
C GLY A 72 30.49 4.23 -5.13
N ASN A 73 30.78 4.13 -3.84
CA ASN A 73 29.76 3.70 -2.85
C ASN A 73 28.82 4.87 -2.60
N THR A 74 27.61 4.76 -3.09
CA THR A 74 26.58 5.79 -2.95
C THR A 74 25.54 5.41 -1.91
N ILE A 75 24.74 6.38 -1.46
CA ILE A 75 23.56 6.11 -0.62
C ILE A 75 22.63 5.03 -1.22
N LEU A 76 22.58 4.92 -2.56
CA LEU A 76 21.76 3.90 -3.21
C LEU A 76 22.24 2.48 -2.91
N ASP A 77 23.53 2.29 -2.67
CA ASP A 77 24.12 0.99 -2.35
C ASP A 77 23.77 0.56 -0.90
N GLU A 78 23.58 1.53 0.01
CA GLU A 78 23.14 1.27 1.37
C GLU A 78 21.71 0.68 1.43
N TYR A 79 20.85 1.10 0.50
CA TYR A 79 19.49 0.54 0.38
C TYR A 79 19.45 -0.82 -0.31
N GLY A 80 20.49 -1.18 -1.06
CA GLY A 80 20.62 -2.48 -1.73
C GLY A 80 19.58 -2.75 -2.84
N GLY A 81 19.45 -4.01 -3.22
CA GLY A 81 18.44 -4.48 -4.18
C GLY A 81 18.57 -3.90 -5.59
N ALA A 82 17.46 -3.43 -6.17
CA ALA A 82 17.42 -2.88 -7.52
C ALA A 82 17.76 -1.38 -7.60
N LEU A 83 17.77 -0.66 -6.47
CA LEU A 83 17.93 0.81 -6.43
C LEU A 83 19.23 1.30 -7.07
N PRO A 84 20.42 0.72 -6.80
CA PRO A 84 21.64 1.14 -7.46
C PRO A 84 21.56 0.98 -8.99
N LYS A 85 21.03 -0.13 -9.48
CA LYS A 85 20.86 -0.42 -10.92
C LYS A 85 19.92 0.59 -11.59
N ILE A 86 18.83 0.95 -10.92
CA ILE A 86 17.87 1.97 -11.39
C ILE A 86 18.53 3.35 -11.45
N GLY A 87 19.32 3.71 -10.42
CA GLY A 87 20.07 4.96 -10.39
C GLY A 87 21.08 5.08 -11.54
N ILE A 88 21.88 4.03 -11.74
CA ILE A 88 22.84 3.94 -12.85
C ILE A 88 22.13 4.06 -14.21
N ALA A 89 21.05 3.31 -14.41
CA ALA A 89 20.26 3.35 -15.64
C ALA A 89 19.68 4.75 -15.89
N PHE A 90 19.14 5.40 -14.86
CA PHE A 90 18.58 6.74 -14.98
C PHE A 90 19.63 7.78 -15.39
N VAL A 91 20.77 7.82 -14.69
CA VAL A 91 21.88 8.75 -15.02
C VAL A 91 22.47 8.43 -16.39
N GLY A 92 22.65 7.14 -16.72
CA GLY A 92 23.14 6.70 -18.02
C GLY A 92 22.24 7.13 -19.17
N ILE A 93 20.94 6.88 -19.07
CA ILE A 93 19.94 7.32 -20.06
C ILE A 93 19.97 8.84 -20.22
N LYS A 94 20.01 9.60 -19.12
CA LYS A 94 20.12 11.08 -19.16
C LYS A 94 21.39 11.54 -19.87
N THR A 95 22.51 10.92 -19.59
CA THR A 95 23.82 11.24 -20.20
C THR A 95 23.79 10.97 -21.70
N VAL A 96 23.29 9.82 -22.12
CA VAL A 96 23.16 9.44 -23.53
C VAL A 96 22.25 10.42 -24.28
N PHE A 97 21.05 10.69 -23.77
CA PHE A 97 20.13 11.63 -24.42
C PHE A 97 20.72 13.05 -24.46
N PHE A 98 21.37 13.50 -23.39
CA PHE A 98 22.03 14.82 -23.41
C PHE A 98 23.15 14.89 -24.47
N GLY A 99 23.97 13.84 -24.59
CA GLY A 99 24.95 13.70 -25.61
C GLY A 99 24.37 13.73 -27.03
N LEU A 100 23.29 12.99 -27.28
CA LEU A 100 22.58 13.03 -28.56
C LEU A 100 22.08 14.44 -28.91
N PHE A 101 21.52 15.16 -27.95
CA PHE A 101 21.11 16.55 -28.16
C PHE A 101 22.28 17.51 -28.36
N LEU A 102 23.44 17.27 -27.74
CA LEU A 102 24.60 18.08 -27.82
C LEU A 102 25.32 17.91 -29.18
N PHE A 103 25.60 16.66 -29.56
CA PHE A 103 26.44 16.31 -30.69
C PHE A 103 25.69 16.16 -32.04
N LEU A 104 24.36 15.96 -31.99
CA LEU A 104 23.53 15.77 -33.18
C LEU A 104 22.44 16.85 -33.31
N PRO A 105 22.81 18.11 -33.51
CA PRO A 105 21.88 19.25 -33.55
C PRO A 105 20.79 19.10 -34.62
N GLN A 106 21.07 18.43 -35.73
CA GLN A 106 20.12 18.20 -36.84
C GLN A 106 18.92 17.29 -36.43
N TYR A 107 19.07 16.48 -35.40
CA TYR A 107 18.01 15.58 -34.94
C TYR A 107 17.29 16.11 -33.70
N ARG A 108 17.66 17.27 -33.14
CA ARG A 108 17.10 17.81 -31.89
C ARG A 108 15.60 17.92 -31.89
N GLU A 109 15.00 18.44 -32.94
CA GLU A 109 13.54 18.62 -33.01
C GLU A 109 12.83 17.26 -33.01
N ARG A 110 13.33 16.30 -33.80
CA ARG A 110 12.76 14.95 -33.86
C ARG A 110 12.89 14.22 -32.53
N LEU A 111 14.07 14.26 -31.93
CA LEU A 111 14.33 13.66 -30.62
C LEU A 111 13.47 14.31 -29.52
N ARG A 112 13.31 15.64 -29.57
CA ARG A 112 12.44 16.37 -28.64
C ARG A 112 11.00 15.94 -28.77
N LEU A 113 10.49 15.82 -30.00
CA LEU A 113 9.13 15.36 -30.25
C LEU A 113 8.90 13.94 -29.69
N TRP A 114 9.85 13.02 -29.92
CA TRP A 114 9.79 11.68 -29.38
C TRP A 114 9.79 11.67 -27.84
N MET A 115 10.70 12.40 -27.22
CA MET A 115 10.76 12.49 -25.75
C MET A 115 9.50 13.14 -25.16
N PHE A 116 9.01 14.20 -25.79
CA PHE A 116 7.77 14.84 -25.38
C PHE A 116 6.59 13.89 -25.48
N SER A 117 6.46 13.19 -26.61
CA SER A 117 5.40 12.18 -26.81
C SER A 117 5.46 11.09 -25.75
N PHE A 118 6.66 10.60 -25.43
CA PHE A 118 6.86 9.59 -24.41
C PHE A 118 6.49 10.10 -22.99
N VAL A 119 6.91 11.32 -22.65
CA VAL A 119 6.58 11.93 -21.34
C VAL A 119 5.07 12.14 -21.20
N ILE A 120 4.41 12.65 -22.24
CA ILE A 120 2.94 12.81 -22.23
C ILE A 120 2.26 11.47 -22.16
N PHE A 121 2.74 10.46 -22.89
CA PHE A 121 2.21 9.10 -22.83
C PHE A 121 2.27 8.54 -21.41
N LEU A 122 3.42 8.61 -20.76
CA LEU A 122 3.59 8.15 -19.39
C LEU A 122 2.70 8.91 -18.40
N TYR A 123 2.62 10.23 -18.58
CA TYR A 123 1.80 11.07 -17.69
C TYR A 123 0.31 10.72 -17.80
N VAL A 124 -0.21 10.61 -19.02
CA VAL A 124 -1.60 10.20 -19.27
C VAL A 124 -1.85 8.76 -18.80
N LEU A 125 -0.88 7.86 -19.02
CA LEU A 125 -0.95 6.48 -18.56
C LEU A 125 -1.11 6.42 -17.03
N LEU A 126 -0.27 7.11 -16.29
CA LEU A 126 -0.32 7.11 -14.83
C LEU A 126 -1.64 7.69 -14.30
N LEU A 127 -2.16 8.74 -14.93
CA LEU A 127 -3.44 9.33 -14.54
C LEU A 127 -4.62 8.36 -14.77
N LEU A 128 -4.71 7.75 -15.95
CA LEU A 128 -5.80 6.83 -16.27
C LEU A 128 -5.68 5.53 -15.50
N GLN A 129 -4.47 5.02 -15.33
CA GLN A 129 -4.24 3.83 -14.51
C GLN A 129 -4.65 4.07 -13.06
N ASN A 130 -4.36 5.24 -12.48
CA ASN A 130 -4.80 5.56 -11.14
C ASN A 130 -6.33 5.50 -11.01
N GLY A 131 -7.06 6.07 -12.00
CA GLY A 131 -8.52 6.01 -12.01
C GLY A 131 -9.06 4.57 -12.10
N ILE A 132 -8.45 3.73 -12.93
CA ILE A 132 -8.81 2.31 -13.05
C ILE A 132 -8.50 1.57 -11.75
N SER A 133 -7.33 1.79 -11.17
CA SER A 133 -6.93 1.16 -9.90
C SER A 133 -7.85 1.58 -8.75
N GLU A 134 -8.26 2.85 -8.69
CA GLU A 134 -9.21 3.35 -7.69
C GLU A 134 -10.60 2.69 -7.85
N TYR A 135 -11.04 2.45 -9.10
CA TYR A 135 -12.28 1.72 -9.36
C TYR A 135 -12.22 0.27 -8.84
N PHE A 136 -11.17 -0.47 -9.14
CA PHE A 136 -11.01 -1.85 -8.66
C PHE A 136 -10.85 -1.92 -7.15
N PHE A 137 -10.12 -0.97 -6.56
CA PHE A 137 -9.97 -0.88 -5.11
C PHE A 137 -11.31 -0.60 -4.42
N TRP A 138 -12.14 0.27 -5.02
CA TRP A 138 -13.51 0.50 -4.54
C TRP A 138 -14.38 -0.73 -4.67
N ASN A 139 -14.28 -1.47 -5.78
CA ASN A 139 -15.02 -2.71 -5.99
C ASN A 139 -14.68 -3.78 -4.94
N GLU A 140 -13.46 -3.80 -4.46
CA GLU A 140 -13.00 -4.76 -3.44
C GLU A 140 -13.34 -4.32 -2.02
N PHE A 141 -13.13 -3.05 -1.69
CA PHE A 141 -13.14 -2.56 -0.32
C PHE A 141 -14.24 -1.56 0.02
N GLY A 142 -14.97 -1.03 -0.95
CA GLY A 142 -16.01 -0.01 -0.75
C GLY A 142 -15.49 1.34 -0.25
N VAL A 143 -14.21 1.60 -0.34
CA VAL A 143 -13.52 2.82 0.12
C VAL A 143 -12.47 3.24 -0.89
N LYS A 144 -12.03 4.49 -0.85
CA LYS A 144 -10.84 4.95 -1.57
C LYS A 144 -9.57 4.42 -0.93
N TYR A 145 -8.39 4.67 -1.55
CA TYR A 145 -7.13 4.17 -1.05
C TYR A 145 -6.91 4.46 0.44
N ASN A 146 -6.42 3.44 1.14
CA ASN A 146 -6.12 3.49 2.55
C ASN A 146 -4.84 2.69 2.85
N PHE A 147 -4.59 2.31 4.10
CA PHE A 147 -3.43 1.53 4.51
C PHE A 147 -3.29 0.17 3.77
N ILE A 148 -4.38 -0.39 3.25
CA ILE A 148 -4.34 -1.64 2.45
C ILE A 148 -3.59 -1.38 1.14
N ALA A 149 -3.86 -0.24 0.49
CA ALA A 149 -3.13 0.14 -0.73
C ALA A 149 -1.63 0.37 -0.45
N VAL A 150 -1.27 0.88 0.73
CA VAL A 150 0.13 0.99 1.16
C VAL A 150 0.77 -0.39 1.32
N ASN A 151 0.07 -1.33 1.95
CA ASN A 151 0.54 -2.72 2.09
C ASN A 151 0.76 -3.39 0.74
N TYR A 152 -0.03 -3.06 -0.28
CA TYR A 152 0.13 -3.59 -1.63
C TYR A 152 1.45 -3.19 -2.29
N LEU A 153 2.06 -2.07 -1.90
CA LEU A 153 3.41 -1.72 -2.35
C LEU A 153 4.50 -2.58 -1.69
N ILE A 154 4.25 -3.06 -0.49
CA ILE A 154 5.22 -3.88 0.26
C ILE A 154 5.19 -5.32 -0.26
N TYR A 155 3.99 -5.86 -0.50
CA TYR A 155 3.77 -7.25 -0.93
C TYR A 155 3.40 -7.33 -2.41
N THR A 156 4.20 -6.66 -3.24
CA THR A 156 3.90 -6.45 -4.66
C THR A 156 3.73 -7.75 -5.44
N ASN A 157 4.53 -8.78 -5.14
CA ASN A 157 4.48 -10.06 -5.88
C ASN A 157 3.16 -10.81 -5.64
N GLU A 158 2.73 -10.90 -4.39
CA GLU A 158 1.48 -11.56 -4.00
C GLU A 158 0.27 -10.81 -4.56
N VAL A 159 0.33 -9.49 -4.52
CA VAL A 159 -0.73 -8.63 -5.06
C VAL A 159 -0.83 -8.73 -6.59
N ILE A 160 0.30 -8.69 -7.30
CA ILE A 160 0.32 -8.88 -8.76
C ILE A 160 -0.23 -10.26 -9.12
N GLY A 161 0.19 -11.30 -8.41
CA GLY A 161 -0.32 -12.66 -8.61
C GLY A 161 -1.84 -12.73 -8.44
N ASN A 162 -2.37 -12.19 -7.35
CA ASN A 162 -3.81 -12.13 -7.08
C ASN A 162 -4.58 -11.35 -8.16
N ILE A 163 -4.07 -10.20 -8.59
CA ILE A 163 -4.68 -9.41 -9.67
C ILE A 163 -4.72 -10.20 -10.98
N MET A 164 -3.63 -10.91 -11.31
CA MET A 164 -3.54 -11.72 -12.53
C MET A 164 -4.51 -12.90 -12.52
N GLU A 165 -4.77 -13.49 -11.34
CA GLU A 165 -5.75 -14.59 -11.18
C GLU A 165 -7.20 -14.09 -11.18
N SER A 166 -7.45 -12.90 -10.62
CA SER A 166 -8.81 -12.38 -10.39
C SER A 166 -9.38 -11.57 -11.55
N TYR A 167 -8.52 -10.95 -12.36
CA TYR A 167 -8.93 -10.01 -13.41
C TYR A 167 -8.32 -10.31 -14.78
N PRO A 168 -9.00 -10.02 -15.89
CA PRO A 168 -8.44 -10.14 -17.22
C PRO A 168 -7.45 -9.00 -17.53
N VAL A 169 -6.27 -9.06 -16.92
CA VAL A 169 -5.26 -7.98 -16.90
C VAL A 169 -4.84 -7.59 -18.32
N ILE A 170 -4.58 -8.58 -19.21
CA ILE A 170 -4.09 -8.32 -20.58
C ILE A 170 -5.09 -7.49 -21.40
N PRO A 171 -6.38 -7.84 -21.48
CA PRO A 171 -7.38 -6.99 -22.15
C PRO A 171 -7.49 -5.58 -21.55
N ILE A 172 -7.48 -5.45 -20.22
CA ILE A 172 -7.60 -4.17 -19.54
C ILE A 172 -6.42 -3.25 -19.90
N PHE A 173 -5.17 -3.76 -19.78
CA PHE A 173 -3.99 -2.97 -20.13
C PHE A 173 -3.90 -2.67 -21.61
N SER A 174 -4.30 -3.61 -22.50
CA SER A 174 -4.34 -3.37 -23.94
C SER A 174 -5.28 -2.22 -24.29
N ALA A 175 -6.49 -2.22 -23.73
CA ALA A 175 -7.45 -1.12 -23.90
C ALA A 175 -6.91 0.20 -23.32
N LEU A 176 -6.29 0.16 -22.14
CA LEU A 176 -5.68 1.33 -21.53
C LEU A 176 -4.57 1.92 -22.42
N PHE A 177 -3.63 1.10 -22.92
CA PHE A 177 -2.55 1.56 -23.79
C PHE A 177 -3.10 2.16 -25.10
N LEU A 178 -4.15 1.58 -25.67
CA LEU A 178 -4.79 2.12 -26.86
C LEU A 178 -5.40 3.50 -26.59
N VAL A 179 -6.17 3.65 -25.52
CA VAL A 179 -6.80 4.93 -25.15
C VAL A 179 -5.73 5.98 -24.84
N VAL A 180 -4.70 5.64 -24.06
CA VAL A 180 -3.56 6.51 -23.77
C VAL A 180 -2.85 6.93 -25.06
N GLY A 181 -2.63 6.01 -25.98
CA GLY A 181 -2.03 6.29 -27.28
C GLY A 181 -2.83 7.30 -28.08
N ILE A 182 -4.14 7.13 -28.16
CA ILE A 182 -5.05 8.05 -28.85
C ILE A 182 -5.00 9.45 -28.22
N ILE A 183 -5.14 9.54 -26.89
CA ILE A 183 -5.09 10.82 -26.18
C ILE A 183 -3.74 11.51 -26.40
N THR A 184 -2.64 10.77 -26.24
CA THR A 184 -1.29 11.27 -26.49
C THR A 184 -1.13 11.79 -27.91
N PHE A 185 -1.61 11.04 -28.91
CA PHE A 185 -1.57 11.47 -30.32
C PHE A 185 -2.26 12.83 -30.51
N PHE A 186 -3.46 13.01 -29.97
CA PHE A 186 -4.18 14.28 -30.10
C PHE A 186 -3.46 15.44 -29.37
N ILE A 187 -2.97 15.20 -28.14
CA ILE A 187 -2.19 16.21 -27.40
C ILE A 187 -0.95 16.62 -28.19
N VAL A 188 -0.14 15.65 -28.62
CA VAL A 188 1.11 15.91 -29.37
C VAL A 188 0.82 16.59 -30.69
N LYS A 189 -0.20 16.14 -31.44
CA LYS A 189 -0.63 16.77 -32.70
C LYS A 189 -0.98 18.24 -32.50
N ARG A 190 -1.67 18.57 -31.40
CA ARG A 190 -2.09 19.95 -31.10
C ARG A 190 -0.95 20.84 -30.60
N THR A 191 0.02 20.25 -29.89
CA THR A 191 1.06 20.99 -29.20
C THR A 191 2.43 20.99 -29.88
N LYS A 192 2.63 20.17 -30.92
CA LYS A 192 3.94 20.02 -31.59
C LYS A 192 4.52 21.34 -32.13
N SER A 193 3.68 22.29 -32.57
CA SER A 193 4.13 23.59 -33.06
C SER A 193 4.80 24.43 -31.98
N TYR A 194 4.38 24.28 -30.71
CA TYR A 194 5.01 24.98 -29.58
C TYR A 194 6.37 24.40 -29.18
N LEU A 195 6.75 23.25 -29.70
CA LEU A 195 8.07 22.65 -29.45
C LEU A 195 9.16 23.23 -30.34
N SER A 196 8.82 23.84 -31.50
CA SER A 196 9.74 24.61 -32.34
C SER A 196 9.94 26.02 -31.80
N ASP A 197 8.86 26.67 -31.34
CA ASP A 197 8.88 28.01 -30.77
C ASP A 197 8.90 27.94 -29.24
N LEU A 198 10.06 27.69 -28.68
CA LEU A 198 10.23 27.61 -27.24
C LEU A 198 10.03 28.97 -26.57
N PRO A 199 9.28 29.04 -25.45
CA PRO A 199 9.02 30.30 -24.77
C PRO A 199 10.31 30.99 -24.31
N THR A 200 10.28 32.29 -24.34
CA THR A 200 11.35 33.14 -23.84
C THR A 200 11.57 32.97 -22.35
N PHE A 201 12.72 33.36 -21.84
CA PHE A 201 13.02 33.27 -20.40
C PHE A 201 11.99 34.02 -19.54
N LYS A 202 11.55 35.22 -19.99
CA LYS A 202 10.52 36.01 -19.29
C LYS A 202 9.16 35.31 -19.24
N GLU A 203 8.75 34.71 -20.34
CA GLU A 203 7.51 33.93 -20.39
C GLU A 203 7.57 32.69 -19.48
N LYS A 204 8.72 32.02 -19.46
CA LYS A 204 8.94 30.90 -18.53
C LYS A 204 8.84 31.31 -17.08
N ILE A 205 9.42 32.47 -16.69
CA ILE A 205 9.30 32.99 -15.33
C ILE A 205 7.83 33.26 -14.99
N ASN A 206 7.10 33.97 -15.85
CA ASN A 206 5.71 34.31 -15.60
C ASN A 206 4.83 33.07 -15.44
N LEU A 207 4.96 32.09 -16.36
CA LEU A 207 4.22 30.84 -16.27
C LEU A 207 4.60 30.05 -15.01
N SER A 208 5.89 30.08 -14.63
CA SER A 208 6.36 29.42 -13.43
C SER A 208 5.81 30.06 -12.15
N LEU A 209 5.74 31.39 -12.11
CA LEU A 209 5.16 32.09 -10.96
C LEU A 209 3.69 31.72 -10.76
N VAL A 210 2.91 31.68 -11.86
CA VAL A 210 1.50 31.25 -11.80
C VAL A 210 1.42 29.82 -11.33
N PHE A 211 2.17 28.88 -11.95
CA PHE A 211 2.15 27.47 -11.55
C PHE A 211 2.55 27.27 -10.10
N LEU A 212 3.66 27.86 -9.67
CA LEU A 212 4.16 27.72 -8.29
C LEU A 212 3.22 28.33 -7.25
N SER A 213 2.50 29.43 -7.62
CA SER A 213 1.49 29.99 -6.74
C SER A 213 0.31 29.01 -6.52
N VAL A 214 -0.20 28.38 -7.58
CA VAL A 214 -1.27 27.38 -7.47
C VAL A 214 -0.74 26.11 -6.79
N PHE A 215 0.49 25.70 -7.09
CA PHE A 215 1.15 24.56 -6.47
C PHE A 215 1.30 24.75 -4.95
N ALA A 216 1.78 25.92 -4.51
CA ALA A 216 1.88 26.25 -3.08
C ALA A 216 0.50 26.32 -2.41
N LEU A 217 -0.50 26.92 -3.08
CA LEU A 217 -1.87 26.94 -2.60
C LEU A 217 -2.44 25.54 -2.41
N SER A 218 -2.05 24.58 -3.26
CA SER A 218 -2.53 23.19 -3.17
C SER A 218 -2.15 22.52 -1.85
N PHE A 219 -0.97 22.78 -1.31
CA PHE A 219 -0.54 22.23 -0.01
C PHE A 219 -1.39 22.72 1.17
N TRP A 220 -1.95 23.91 1.07
CA TRP A 220 -2.88 24.44 2.08
C TRP A 220 -4.32 24.01 1.80
N ALA A 221 -4.74 24.02 0.54
CA ALA A 221 -6.12 23.75 0.14
C ALA A 221 -6.51 22.27 0.37
N ILE A 222 -5.65 21.31 0.02
CA ILE A 222 -5.96 19.88 0.14
C ILE A 222 -6.29 19.47 1.58
N PRO A 223 -5.45 19.77 2.61
CA PRO A 223 -5.79 19.46 4.00
C PRO A 223 -7.03 20.19 4.49
N SER A 224 -7.28 21.41 3.98
CA SER A 224 -8.46 22.18 4.34
C SER A 224 -9.75 21.60 3.76
N LEU A 225 -9.70 21.04 2.56
CA LEU A 225 -10.80 20.29 1.95
C LEU A 225 -11.06 18.97 2.68
N ALA A 226 -10.00 18.26 3.06
CA ALA A 226 -10.11 17.00 3.82
C ALA A 226 -10.83 17.20 5.17
N LYS A 227 -10.64 18.33 5.84
CA LYS A 227 -11.39 18.67 7.08
C LYS A 227 -12.90 18.84 6.87
N LYS A 228 -13.36 19.01 5.63
CA LYS A 228 -14.80 19.09 5.30
C LYS A 228 -15.44 17.72 5.06
N GLU A 229 -14.68 16.64 5.19
CA GLU A 229 -15.15 15.25 5.16
C GLU A 229 -15.81 14.90 6.51
N ASN A 230 -16.92 15.53 6.83
CA ASN A 230 -17.59 15.47 8.13
C ASN A 230 -19.05 15.01 8.02
N SER A 231 -19.44 14.38 6.94
CA SER A 231 -20.77 13.79 6.78
C SER A 231 -20.93 12.56 7.69
N THR A 232 -22.15 12.36 8.20
CA THR A 232 -22.52 11.13 8.89
C THR A 232 -22.58 9.93 7.95
N ASN A 233 -22.76 10.15 6.65
CA ASN A 233 -22.68 9.14 5.62
C ASN A 233 -21.22 8.96 5.20
N ILE A 234 -20.65 7.79 5.52
CA ILE A 234 -19.25 7.44 5.22
C ILE A 234 -18.98 7.52 3.72
N PHE A 235 -19.91 7.08 2.88
CA PHE A 235 -19.73 7.11 1.42
C PHE A 235 -19.65 8.53 0.87
N THR A 236 -20.37 9.50 1.47
CA THR A 236 -20.22 10.91 1.11
C THR A 236 -18.79 11.40 1.33
N ASN A 237 -18.20 11.06 2.48
CA ASN A 237 -16.81 11.44 2.81
C ASN A 237 -15.81 10.77 1.87
N GLU A 238 -16.01 9.49 1.59
CA GLU A 238 -15.16 8.75 0.64
C GLU A 238 -15.21 9.33 -0.78
N LEU A 239 -16.41 9.61 -1.29
CA LEU A 239 -16.62 10.08 -2.66
C LEU A 239 -16.11 11.51 -2.90
N GLN A 240 -16.19 12.40 -1.91
CA GLN A 240 -15.68 13.78 -2.02
C GLN A 240 -14.16 13.89 -1.83
N SER A 241 -13.50 12.85 -1.32
CA SER A 241 -12.06 12.84 -1.10
C SER A 241 -11.30 12.49 -2.38
N ASN A 242 -9.98 12.76 -2.40
CA ASN A 242 -9.09 12.31 -3.46
C ASN A 242 -8.32 11.06 -3.02
N GLY A 243 -8.31 9.98 -3.85
CA GLY A 243 -7.68 8.71 -3.52
C GLY A 243 -6.16 8.80 -3.35
N ILE A 244 -5.46 9.58 -4.18
CA ILE A 244 -4.01 9.77 -4.06
C ILE A 244 -3.66 10.47 -2.75
N TYR A 245 -4.44 11.47 -2.35
CA TYR A 245 -4.22 12.16 -1.08
C TYR A 245 -4.48 11.25 0.11
N LYS A 246 -5.53 10.42 0.07
CA LYS A 246 -5.78 9.40 1.11
C LYS A 246 -4.66 8.38 1.18
N PHE A 247 -4.15 7.94 0.03
CA PHE A 247 -2.98 7.06 -0.02
C PHE A 247 -1.76 7.70 0.66
N TYR A 248 -1.46 8.96 0.32
CA TYR A 248 -0.36 9.70 0.95
C TYR A 248 -0.53 9.80 2.47
N LEU A 249 -1.73 10.14 2.94
CA LEU A 249 -2.02 10.21 4.39
C LEU A 249 -1.85 8.83 5.06
N ALA A 250 -2.32 7.76 4.42
CA ALA A 250 -2.17 6.41 4.93
C ALA A 250 -0.70 6.00 5.00
N PHE A 251 0.09 6.36 4.00
CA PHE A 251 1.53 6.10 3.98
C PHE A 251 2.27 6.86 5.09
N MET A 252 1.96 8.14 5.28
CA MET A 252 2.62 8.98 6.29
C MET A 252 2.19 8.66 7.73
N ASN A 253 0.97 8.13 7.92
CA ASN A 253 0.39 7.82 9.23
C ASN A 253 0.25 6.31 9.46
N SER A 254 1.16 5.50 8.94
CA SER A 254 1.13 4.04 9.10
C SER A 254 1.23 3.59 10.55
N GLU A 255 1.91 4.35 11.40
CA GLU A 255 2.00 4.10 12.84
C GLU A 255 1.03 5.03 13.62
N LEU A 256 0.18 4.43 14.45
CA LEU A 256 -0.76 5.18 15.26
C LEU A 256 -0.09 5.61 16.57
N ASP A 257 -0.08 6.90 16.82
CA ASP A 257 0.26 7.45 18.14
C ASP A 257 -0.98 7.40 19.05
N TYR A 258 -0.98 6.45 19.98
CA TYR A 258 -2.08 6.24 20.92
C TYR A 258 -2.44 7.48 21.71
N PHE A 259 -1.45 8.17 22.26
CA PHE A 259 -1.66 9.31 23.13
C PHE A 259 -2.23 10.53 22.39
N LYS A 260 -1.99 10.59 21.08
CA LYS A 260 -2.52 11.66 20.23
C LYS A 260 -4.00 11.44 19.86
N PHE A 261 -4.40 10.18 19.64
CA PHE A 261 -5.72 9.86 19.07
C PHE A 261 -6.72 9.30 20.06
N TYR A 262 -6.26 8.78 21.21
CA TYR A 262 -7.13 8.18 22.21
C TYR A 262 -7.01 8.86 23.56
N LYS A 263 -8.16 9.00 24.24
CA LYS A 263 -8.18 9.35 25.66
C LYS A 263 -7.66 8.15 26.43
N THR A 264 -6.63 8.36 27.22
CA THR A 264 -6.05 7.35 28.10
C THR A 264 -6.38 7.69 29.56
N LEU A 265 -6.41 6.66 30.39
CA LEU A 265 -6.55 6.82 31.84
C LEU A 265 -5.17 7.01 32.47
N GLN A 266 -5.14 7.65 33.64
CA GLN A 266 -3.96 7.64 34.50
C GLN A 266 -3.65 6.18 34.90
N ASN A 267 -2.37 5.82 34.96
CA ASN A 267 -1.97 4.42 35.23
C ASN A 267 -2.63 3.85 36.51
N ASN A 268 -2.65 4.63 37.60
CA ASN A 268 -3.25 4.18 38.86
C ASN A 268 -4.76 3.89 38.74
N GLU A 269 -5.48 4.73 38.00
CA GLU A 269 -6.91 4.53 37.72
C GLU A 269 -7.13 3.31 36.82
N ALA A 270 -6.31 3.15 35.78
CA ALA A 270 -6.36 2.00 34.89
C ALA A 270 -6.12 0.69 35.64
N TYR A 271 -5.14 0.64 36.55
CA TYR A 271 -4.89 -0.55 37.38
C TYR A 271 -6.00 -0.79 38.40
N ALA A 272 -6.60 0.24 38.99
CA ALA A 272 -7.74 0.09 39.90
C ALA A 272 -8.95 -0.54 39.17
N LEU A 273 -9.24 -0.09 37.96
CA LEU A 273 -10.28 -0.70 37.12
C LEU A 273 -9.95 -2.15 36.75
N LEU A 274 -8.69 -2.41 36.39
CA LEU A 274 -8.23 -3.76 36.05
C LEU A 274 -8.36 -4.73 37.23
N HIS A 275 -8.09 -4.31 38.47
CA HIS A 275 -8.26 -5.12 39.65
C HIS A 275 -9.72 -5.49 39.90
N ASN A 276 -10.65 -4.58 39.59
CA ASN A 276 -12.09 -4.87 39.70
C ASN A 276 -12.57 -5.87 38.66
N LEU A 277 -11.98 -5.80 37.43
CA LEU A 277 -12.35 -6.69 36.33
C LEU A 277 -11.70 -8.07 36.41
N LEU A 278 -10.46 -8.13 36.93
CA LEU A 278 -9.65 -9.35 36.98
C LEU A 278 -9.18 -9.61 38.43
N PRO A 279 -9.96 -10.35 39.23
CA PRO A 279 -9.59 -10.67 40.58
C PRO A 279 -8.26 -11.47 40.62
N GLY A 280 -7.46 -11.22 41.66
CA GLY A 280 -6.14 -11.87 41.86
C GLY A 280 -4.94 -11.10 41.33
N ILE A 281 -5.13 -9.97 40.68
CA ILE A 281 -4.05 -9.01 40.33
C ILE A 281 -3.87 -8.07 41.51
N LYS A 282 -2.58 -7.75 41.84
CA LYS A 282 -2.23 -6.81 42.92
C LYS A 282 -1.16 -5.83 42.43
N GLY A 283 -1.23 -4.59 42.95
CA GLY A 283 -0.25 -3.55 42.60
C GLY A 283 -0.37 -3.05 41.14
N THR A 284 0.73 -2.68 40.54
CA THR A 284 0.80 -2.12 39.15
C THR A 284 1.28 -3.16 38.13
N THR A 285 0.83 -4.40 38.27
CA THR A 285 1.16 -5.50 37.35
C THR A 285 -0.11 -6.07 36.72
N THR A 286 0.02 -6.62 35.52
CA THR A 286 -1.04 -7.39 34.86
C THR A 286 -0.91 -8.90 35.09
N GLN A 287 0.11 -9.32 35.85
CA GLN A 287 0.37 -10.74 36.11
C GLN A 287 -0.60 -11.30 37.15
N ARG A 288 -1.16 -12.45 36.88
CA ARG A 288 -1.93 -13.24 37.82
C ARG A 288 -1.55 -14.72 37.73
N THR A 289 -1.63 -15.41 38.84
CA THR A 289 -1.44 -16.86 38.87
C THR A 289 -2.80 -17.54 38.60
N ILE A 290 -2.83 -18.41 37.61
CA ILE A 290 -3.98 -19.29 37.34
C ILE A 290 -3.58 -20.67 37.84
N THR A 291 -4.31 -21.16 38.82
CA THR A 291 -4.14 -22.52 39.37
C THR A 291 -5.19 -23.45 38.80
N SER A 292 -4.84 -24.71 38.61
CA SER A 292 -5.73 -25.78 38.25
C SER A 292 -5.67 -26.86 39.33
N ASP A 293 -6.82 -27.43 39.70
CA ASP A 293 -6.91 -28.51 40.65
C ASP A 293 -6.60 -29.88 40.06
N SER A 294 -6.38 -29.92 38.74
CA SER A 294 -6.08 -31.15 38.00
C SER A 294 -4.59 -31.24 37.64
N LEU A 295 -4.10 -32.48 37.59
CA LEU A 295 -2.78 -32.78 37.08
C LEU A 295 -2.66 -32.33 35.61
N GLU A 296 -1.52 -31.73 35.26
CA GLU A 296 -1.27 -31.32 33.88
C GLU A 296 -1.15 -32.53 32.95
N ILE A 297 -1.97 -32.58 31.91
CA ILE A 297 -1.92 -33.60 30.87
C ILE A 297 -1.13 -33.05 29.68
N LYS A 298 0.03 -33.62 29.41
CA LYS A 298 0.86 -33.26 28.25
C LYS A 298 0.32 -33.93 26.99
N LYS A 299 -0.32 -33.15 26.11
CA LYS A 299 -0.81 -33.58 24.79
C LYS A 299 -0.20 -32.71 23.72
N ASN A 300 -0.09 -33.23 22.49
CA ASN A 300 0.18 -32.40 21.35
C ASN A 300 -0.99 -31.45 21.08
N VAL A 301 -0.68 -30.22 20.74
CA VAL A 301 -1.68 -29.17 20.43
C VAL A 301 -1.48 -28.72 19.00
N VAL A 302 -2.54 -28.82 18.19
CA VAL A 302 -2.58 -28.34 16.82
C VAL A 302 -3.64 -27.23 16.74
N LEU A 303 -3.21 -26.02 16.48
CA LEU A 303 -4.09 -24.87 16.26
C LEU A 303 -4.17 -24.58 14.77
N ILE A 304 -5.33 -24.79 14.16
CA ILE A 304 -5.57 -24.53 12.73
C ILE A 304 -6.32 -23.22 12.60
N THR A 305 -5.69 -22.24 11.96
CA THR A 305 -6.32 -20.95 11.62
C THR A 305 -6.72 -20.96 10.16
N ILE A 306 -8.02 -20.81 9.88
CA ILE A 306 -8.55 -20.86 8.52
C ILE A 306 -8.87 -19.43 8.07
N GLU A 307 -8.21 -19.00 7.00
CA GLU A 307 -8.41 -17.67 6.40
C GLU A 307 -9.84 -17.53 5.88
N SER A 308 -10.46 -16.38 6.19
CA SER A 308 -11.79 -15.98 5.69
C SER A 308 -12.93 -16.97 5.98
N LEU A 309 -12.76 -17.93 6.88
CA LEU A 309 -13.84 -18.85 7.25
C LEU A 309 -14.96 -18.10 8.00
N SER A 310 -16.16 -18.24 7.49
CA SER A 310 -17.38 -17.71 8.13
C SER A 310 -18.43 -18.82 8.29
N ALA A 311 -19.26 -18.71 9.30
CA ALA A 311 -20.40 -19.60 9.52
C ALA A 311 -21.32 -19.71 8.29
N VAL A 312 -21.42 -18.67 7.47
CA VAL A 312 -22.21 -18.67 6.22
C VAL A 312 -21.77 -19.73 5.21
N PHE A 313 -20.55 -20.28 5.31
CA PHE A 313 -20.06 -21.35 4.45
C PHE A 313 -20.46 -22.75 4.96
N MET A 314 -20.88 -22.87 6.21
CA MET A 314 -21.16 -24.16 6.85
C MET A 314 -22.64 -24.55 6.68
N LYS A 315 -22.88 -25.81 6.30
CA LYS A 315 -24.25 -26.35 6.11
C LYS A 315 -25.10 -26.27 7.38
N ARG A 316 -24.48 -26.51 8.53
CA ARG A 316 -25.16 -26.46 9.85
C ARG A 316 -25.69 -25.07 10.22
N TYR A 317 -25.16 -24.00 9.61
CA TYR A 317 -25.59 -22.61 9.78
C TYR A 317 -26.42 -22.09 8.60
N GLY A 318 -26.96 -23.00 7.76
CA GLY A 318 -27.92 -22.66 6.72
C GLY A 318 -27.38 -22.53 5.30
N ASN A 319 -26.15 -22.90 5.04
CA ASN A 319 -25.64 -22.94 3.67
C ASN A 319 -26.23 -24.17 2.94
N GLU A 320 -26.92 -23.94 1.84
CA GLU A 320 -27.52 -25.02 1.05
C GLU A 320 -26.47 -25.83 0.27
N LYS A 321 -25.32 -25.24 0.00
CA LYS A 321 -24.18 -25.88 -0.68
C LYS A 321 -23.33 -26.62 0.35
N ASN A 322 -23.04 -27.89 0.11
CA ASN A 322 -22.21 -28.71 0.99
C ASN A 322 -20.74 -28.47 0.75
N ILE A 323 -20.24 -27.26 1.06
CA ILE A 323 -18.85 -26.85 0.80
C ILE A 323 -17.89 -27.13 1.95
N THR A 324 -18.40 -27.40 3.16
CA THR A 324 -17.58 -27.70 4.35
C THR A 324 -17.96 -29.04 5.02
N PRO A 325 -18.08 -30.17 4.27
CA PRO A 325 -18.63 -31.40 4.78
C PRO A 325 -17.82 -32.02 5.95
N PHE A 326 -16.51 -31.92 5.88
CA PHE A 326 -15.64 -32.44 6.95
C PHE A 326 -15.71 -31.58 8.21
N LEU A 327 -15.80 -30.25 8.06
CA LEU A 327 -15.88 -29.33 9.18
C LEU A 327 -17.23 -29.48 9.91
N ASP A 328 -18.32 -29.61 9.14
CA ASP A 328 -19.66 -29.92 9.69
C ASP A 328 -19.67 -31.24 10.45
N SER A 329 -19.07 -32.31 9.91
CA SER A 329 -18.95 -33.60 10.57
C SER A 329 -18.04 -33.55 11.80
N LEU A 330 -16.98 -32.76 11.79
CA LEU A 330 -16.08 -32.58 12.92
C LEU A 330 -16.79 -31.84 14.08
N ALA A 331 -17.59 -30.85 13.76
CA ALA A 331 -18.35 -30.10 14.73
C ALA A 331 -19.33 -30.99 15.55
N ASP A 332 -19.92 -32.03 14.90
CA ASP A 332 -20.79 -32.97 15.57
C ASP A 332 -20.08 -33.89 16.60
N LYS A 333 -18.73 -33.97 16.51
CA LYS A 333 -17.87 -34.85 17.33
C LYS A 333 -16.99 -34.10 18.29
N SER A 334 -17.14 -32.80 18.42
CA SER A 334 -16.24 -31.92 19.17
C SER A 334 -16.99 -30.88 20.00
N LEU A 335 -16.26 -30.18 20.85
CA LEU A 335 -16.78 -28.99 21.50
C LEU A 335 -16.84 -27.85 20.48
N GLU A 336 -18.04 -27.37 20.22
CA GLU A 336 -18.30 -26.26 19.31
C GLU A 336 -18.70 -25.00 20.07
N PHE A 337 -18.04 -23.89 19.70
CA PHE A 337 -18.39 -22.55 20.18
C PHE A 337 -19.31 -21.88 19.16
N THR A 338 -20.62 -21.89 19.39
CA THR A 338 -21.59 -21.35 18.41
C THR A 338 -21.67 -19.83 18.35
N ASN A 339 -21.03 -19.12 19.30
CA ASN A 339 -21.00 -17.67 19.38
C ASN A 339 -19.55 -17.15 19.39
N LEU A 340 -18.73 -17.67 18.47
CA LEU A 340 -17.34 -17.27 18.29
C LEU A 340 -17.21 -16.26 17.16
N TYR A 341 -16.57 -15.14 17.43
CA TYR A 341 -16.32 -14.07 16.45
C TYR A 341 -14.83 -13.84 16.27
N ALA A 342 -14.42 -13.56 15.02
CA ALA A 342 -13.10 -13.04 14.77
C ALA A 342 -12.97 -11.64 15.39
N VAL A 343 -11.83 -11.35 16.00
CA VAL A 343 -11.57 -10.06 16.68
C VAL A 343 -11.23 -8.93 15.72
N GLY A 344 -11.06 -9.22 14.43
CA GLY A 344 -10.78 -8.25 13.38
C GLY A 344 -10.93 -8.87 12.00
N ASN A 345 -10.96 -8.04 10.98
CA ASN A 345 -11.18 -8.41 9.59
C ASN A 345 -9.88 -8.55 8.77
N ARG A 346 -8.73 -8.69 9.44
CA ARG A 346 -7.42 -8.87 8.81
C ARG A 346 -6.69 -10.03 9.46
N THR A 347 -5.99 -10.83 8.67
CA THR A 347 -5.19 -12.00 9.10
C THR A 347 -4.28 -11.66 10.28
N VAL A 348 -3.50 -10.57 10.17
CA VAL A 348 -2.58 -10.13 11.22
C VAL A 348 -3.26 -9.80 12.55
N ARG A 349 -4.54 -9.39 12.53
CA ARG A 349 -5.30 -9.12 13.76
C ARG A 349 -5.72 -10.42 14.45
N GLY A 350 -6.13 -11.42 13.66
CA GLY A 350 -6.38 -12.76 14.19
C GLY A 350 -5.14 -13.39 14.78
N LEU A 351 -4.02 -13.31 14.07
CA LEU A 351 -2.73 -13.82 14.55
C LEU A 351 -2.26 -13.12 15.83
N GLU A 352 -2.37 -11.79 15.90
CA GLU A 352 -2.07 -11.00 17.09
C GLU A 352 -2.90 -11.46 18.32
N ALA A 353 -4.20 -11.61 18.12
CA ALA A 353 -5.10 -12.03 19.20
C ALA A 353 -4.81 -13.44 19.69
N LEU A 354 -4.59 -14.40 18.79
CA LEU A 354 -4.32 -15.79 19.12
C LEU A 354 -2.95 -16.00 19.78
N THR A 355 -1.95 -15.23 19.38
CA THR A 355 -0.57 -15.44 19.86
C THR A 355 -0.23 -14.59 21.08
N LEU A 356 -0.71 -13.36 21.13
CA LEU A 356 -0.42 -12.41 22.22
C LEU A 356 -1.57 -12.27 23.23
N CYS A 357 -2.75 -12.87 22.92
CA CYS A 357 -3.98 -12.69 23.71
C CYS A 357 -4.37 -11.21 23.89
N LEU A 358 -4.09 -10.38 22.90
CA LEU A 358 -4.43 -8.97 22.91
C LEU A 358 -5.74 -8.73 22.14
N PRO A 359 -6.63 -7.89 22.66
CA PRO A 359 -7.75 -7.41 21.88
C PRO A 359 -7.23 -6.54 20.71
N PRO A 360 -7.96 -6.44 19.59
CA PRO A 360 -7.54 -5.62 18.48
C PRO A 360 -7.44 -4.15 18.91
N THR A 361 -6.31 -3.55 18.62
CA THR A 361 -6.04 -2.15 18.90
C THR A 361 -6.07 -1.38 17.59
N ALA A 362 -6.35 -0.08 17.63
CA ALA A 362 -6.24 0.75 16.44
C ALA A 362 -4.76 0.87 15.99
N GLY A 363 -4.56 1.31 14.76
CA GLY A 363 -3.24 1.40 14.15
C GLY A 363 -2.75 0.06 13.58
N GLU A 364 -1.45 -0.08 13.42
CA GLU A 364 -0.85 -1.26 12.83
C GLU A 364 -0.78 -2.43 13.83
N SER A 365 -1.02 -3.66 13.35
CA SER A 365 -0.89 -4.88 14.17
C SER A 365 0.54 -5.03 14.69
N VAL A 366 0.66 -5.53 15.92
CA VAL A 366 1.97 -5.86 16.52
C VAL A 366 2.79 -6.80 15.62
N VAL A 367 2.13 -7.70 14.89
CA VAL A 367 2.79 -8.61 13.94
C VAL A 367 3.64 -7.84 12.92
N LYS A 368 3.16 -6.68 12.45
CA LYS A 368 3.79 -5.88 11.40
C LYS A 368 4.74 -4.80 11.92
N ARG A 369 4.70 -4.48 13.20
CA ARG A 369 5.54 -3.41 13.78
C ARG A 369 7.03 -3.77 13.77
N LYS A 370 7.87 -2.76 13.80
CA LYS A 370 9.33 -2.94 13.90
C LYS A 370 9.76 -3.63 15.19
N ASP A 371 9.04 -3.37 16.28
CA ASP A 371 9.28 -3.92 17.62
C ASP A 371 8.49 -5.21 17.89
N ASN A 372 8.23 -6.03 16.88
CA ASN A 372 7.40 -7.22 16.96
C ASN A 372 8.06 -8.45 17.61
N LYS A 373 9.35 -8.38 17.92
CA LYS A 373 10.14 -9.48 18.52
C LYS A 373 10.17 -9.43 20.05
N ASN A 374 10.58 -10.55 20.67
CA ASN A 374 10.75 -10.66 22.13
C ASN A 374 9.47 -10.35 22.92
N LYS A 375 8.32 -10.70 22.37
CA LYS A 375 7.02 -10.57 23.03
C LYS A 375 6.69 -11.84 23.83
N PHE A 376 5.89 -11.69 24.87
CA PHE A 376 5.34 -12.82 25.59
C PHE A 376 4.16 -13.39 24.76
N THR A 377 4.33 -14.59 24.24
CA THR A 377 3.37 -15.24 23.33
C THR A 377 2.94 -16.60 23.88
N THR A 378 1.95 -17.22 23.23
CA THR A 378 1.59 -18.61 23.50
C THR A 378 2.79 -19.56 23.40
N ALA A 379 3.74 -19.31 22.47
CA ALA A 379 4.99 -20.07 22.39
C ALA A 379 5.81 -19.97 23.66
N SER A 380 5.85 -18.82 24.32
CA SER A 380 6.60 -18.61 25.57
C SER A 380 6.11 -19.56 26.68
N ILE A 381 4.79 -19.79 26.74
CA ILE A 381 4.15 -20.68 27.71
C ILE A 381 4.48 -22.14 27.39
N PHE A 382 4.25 -22.57 26.14
CA PHE A 382 4.46 -23.94 25.73
C PHE A 382 5.94 -24.36 25.82
N LYS A 383 6.86 -23.48 25.44
CA LYS A 383 8.30 -23.74 25.58
C LYS A 383 8.74 -23.92 27.02
N LYS A 384 8.23 -23.11 27.98
CA LYS A 384 8.47 -23.30 29.42
C LYS A 384 8.04 -24.68 29.92
N LYS A 385 7.06 -25.28 29.26
CA LYS A 385 6.55 -26.62 29.56
C LYS A 385 7.24 -27.73 28.76
N GLY A 386 8.30 -27.41 28.01
CA GLY A 386 9.11 -28.35 27.25
C GLY A 386 8.57 -28.73 25.88
N TYR A 387 7.61 -27.99 25.33
CA TYR A 387 7.11 -28.22 23.97
C TYR A 387 8.03 -27.66 22.91
N LYS A 388 8.11 -28.34 21.76
CA LYS A 388 8.59 -27.76 20.51
C LYS A 388 7.41 -27.02 19.87
N VAL A 389 7.62 -25.75 19.54
CA VAL A 389 6.55 -24.90 18.99
C VAL A 389 6.89 -24.53 17.56
N ASN A 390 6.02 -24.93 16.63
CA ASN A 390 6.16 -24.66 15.20
C ASN A 390 5.07 -23.70 14.75
N TYR A 391 5.42 -22.85 13.78
CA TYR A 391 4.49 -22.09 12.96
C TYR A 391 4.58 -22.63 11.53
N LEU A 392 3.49 -23.20 11.06
CA LEU A 392 3.40 -23.80 9.73
C LEU A 392 2.51 -22.90 8.84
N TYR A 393 3.04 -22.53 7.68
CA TYR A 393 2.35 -21.67 6.73
C TYR A 393 2.58 -22.14 5.29
N GLY A 394 1.51 -22.35 4.51
CA GLY A 394 1.62 -22.80 3.12
C GLY A 394 2.21 -21.75 2.17
N GLY A 395 2.15 -20.46 2.49
CA GLY A 395 2.74 -19.36 1.75
C GLY A 395 4.17 -19.04 2.17
N ASP A 396 4.71 -17.94 1.66
CA ASP A 396 5.96 -17.35 2.12
C ASP A 396 5.72 -16.55 3.41
N ALA A 397 6.37 -16.95 4.50
CA ALA A 397 6.19 -16.30 5.82
C ALA A 397 6.71 -14.85 5.87
N PHE A 398 7.43 -14.39 4.84
CA PHE A 398 7.75 -12.96 4.68
C PHE A 398 6.48 -12.12 4.53
N PHE A 399 5.42 -12.68 3.94
CA PHE A 399 4.12 -12.00 3.82
C PHE A 399 3.60 -11.60 5.20
N ASP A 400 3.08 -10.38 5.30
CA ASP A 400 2.56 -9.78 6.54
C ASP A 400 3.54 -9.79 7.71
N ASN A 401 4.85 -9.88 7.42
CA ASN A 401 5.95 -9.89 8.41
C ASN A 401 5.88 -11.05 9.42
N MET A 402 5.20 -12.15 9.04
CA MET A 402 4.99 -13.31 9.90
C MET A 402 6.31 -14.02 10.27
N GLU A 403 7.26 -14.10 9.32
CA GLU A 403 8.58 -14.69 9.58
C GLU A 403 9.31 -13.94 10.72
N SER A 404 9.35 -12.62 10.67
CA SER A 404 9.97 -11.79 11.71
C SER A 404 9.26 -11.92 13.05
N PHE A 405 7.93 -11.92 13.04
CA PHE A 405 7.12 -12.01 14.25
C PHE A 405 7.22 -13.38 14.90
N PHE A 406 6.88 -14.45 14.20
CA PHE A 406 6.88 -15.80 14.77
C PHE A 406 8.29 -16.26 15.12
N GLY A 407 9.26 -16.09 14.20
CA GLY A 407 10.65 -16.45 14.44
C GLY A 407 11.28 -15.66 15.61
N GLY A 408 11.02 -14.35 15.67
CA GLY A 408 11.48 -13.47 16.74
C GLY A 408 10.81 -13.71 18.10
N ASN A 409 9.73 -14.50 18.14
CA ASN A 409 8.97 -14.84 19.35
C ASN A 409 9.03 -16.36 19.67
N GLY A 410 9.99 -17.05 19.08
CA GLY A 410 10.36 -18.40 19.49
C GLY A 410 9.61 -19.54 18.83
N TYR A 411 8.89 -19.30 17.74
CA TYR A 411 8.37 -20.36 16.90
C TYR A 411 9.44 -20.83 15.91
N ASN A 412 9.45 -22.11 15.59
CA ASN A 412 10.18 -22.65 14.45
C ASN A 412 9.32 -22.46 13.20
N ILE A 413 9.83 -21.76 12.20
CA ILE A 413 9.09 -21.45 10.96
C ILE A 413 9.21 -22.62 9.99
N ILE A 414 8.07 -23.05 9.48
CA ILE A 414 7.93 -24.04 8.40
C ILE A 414 7.01 -23.40 7.37
N ASP A 415 7.57 -22.93 6.27
CA ASP A 415 6.83 -22.25 5.22
C ASP A 415 7.10 -22.83 3.83
N LYS A 416 6.52 -22.25 2.80
CA LYS A 416 6.67 -22.70 1.40
C LYS A 416 8.13 -22.93 0.98
N LYS A 417 9.09 -22.20 1.54
CA LYS A 417 10.51 -22.33 1.20
C LYS A 417 11.15 -23.58 1.81
N THR A 418 10.54 -24.14 2.84
CA THR A 418 11.05 -25.36 3.52
C THR A 418 10.53 -26.65 2.90
N PHE A 419 9.48 -26.59 2.07
CA PHE A 419 8.92 -27.74 1.40
C PHE A 419 9.75 -28.12 0.17
N THR A 420 9.96 -29.42 -0.01
CA THR A 420 10.51 -29.94 -1.26
C THR A 420 9.42 -29.96 -2.35
N GLN A 421 9.84 -29.94 -3.62
CA GLN A 421 8.89 -29.95 -4.73
C GLN A 421 7.97 -31.19 -4.72
N SER A 422 8.43 -32.32 -4.18
CA SER A 422 7.65 -33.56 -4.06
C SER A 422 6.60 -33.51 -2.94
N GLU A 423 6.72 -32.60 -2.00
CA GLU A 423 5.76 -32.43 -0.90
C GLU A 423 4.62 -31.48 -1.27
N ILE A 424 4.75 -30.77 -2.40
CA ILE A 424 3.76 -29.81 -2.87
C ILE A 424 2.84 -30.50 -3.89
N SER A 425 1.61 -30.78 -3.53
CA SER A 425 0.60 -31.33 -4.45
C SER A 425 -0.16 -30.26 -5.23
N PHE A 426 -0.30 -29.08 -4.64
CA PHE A 426 -0.93 -27.91 -5.27
C PHE A 426 -0.27 -26.63 -4.78
N ALA A 427 -0.09 -25.67 -5.66
CA ALA A 427 0.42 -24.35 -5.29
C ALA A 427 -0.31 -23.26 -6.09
N ASN A 428 -0.57 -22.14 -5.43
CA ASN A 428 -1.04 -20.91 -6.06
C ASN A 428 -0.25 -19.71 -5.52
N VAL A 429 -0.67 -18.49 -5.84
CA VAL A 429 -0.01 -17.26 -5.37
C VAL A 429 0.03 -17.16 -3.85
N TRP A 430 -0.99 -17.69 -3.16
CA TRP A 430 -1.13 -17.60 -1.69
C TRP A 430 -0.39 -18.70 -0.93
N GLY A 431 -0.06 -19.80 -1.58
CA GLY A 431 0.66 -20.87 -0.90
C GLY A 431 0.69 -22.19 -1.63
N ALA A 432 1.27 -23.15 -0.92
CA ALA A 432 1.42 -24.55 -1.34
C ALA A 432 0.75 -25.46 -0.31
N CYS A 433 0.21 -26.61 -0.76
CA CYS A 433 -0.32 -27.67 0.07
C CYS A 433 -0.02 -29.04 -0.52
#